data_08fc1b154e7a43824ac231461346210a
#
_entry.id   08fc1b154e7a43824ac231461346210a
#
_cell.length_a   1.000
_cell.length_b   1.000
_cell.length_c   1.000
_cell.angle_alpha   90.00
_cell.angle_beta   90.00
_cell.angle_gamma   90.00
#
_symmetry.space_group_name_H-M   'P 1'
#
loop_
_entity.id
_entity.type
_entity.pdbx_description
1 polymer ?
#
loop_
_entity_poly.entity_id
_entity_poly.type
_entity_poly.pdbx_seq_one_letter_code
_entity_poly.pdbx_strand_id
1 'polypeptide(L)'
;MKKIAVLSLLFLCFYTIPSFSQSQGFGLGIILGEPTGVSAKYWTASNTALDFGLGYSFVKDSRFHLHADYLFHVNNLFETNENIALYYGPGARLRIVKNDDSRLGFRFDVGLVWVPKNTPIDVFFEIAPLLDIIPETAFSFNGGIGVRFFFN
;
A
#
# COMPACT_ATOMS: atom_id res chain seq x y z
N MET A 1 -32.83 -7.65 -16.79
CA MET A 1 -33.26 -7.37 -15.43
C MET A 1 -32.21 -7.75 -14.36
N LYS A 2 -31.61 -8.94 -14.38
CA LYS A 2 -30.59 -9.36 -13.37
C LYS A 2 -29.30 -8.50 -13.35
N LYS A 3 -28.85 -7.99 -14.51
CA LYS A 3 -27.64 -7.15 -14.60
C LYS A 3 -27.84 -5.74 -14.02
N ILE A 4 -29.05 -5.19 -14.09
CA ILE A 4 -29.39 -3.88 -13.54
C ILE A 4 -29.48 -3.96 -12.00
N ALA A 5 -30.00 -5.06 -11.48
CA ALA A 5 -30.09 -5.29 -10.03
C ALA A 5 -28.70 -5.41 -9.36
N VAL A 6 -27.72 -6.03 -10.04
CA VAL A 6 -26.34 -6.13 -9.55
C VAL A 6 -25.65 -4.76 -9.58
N LEU A 7 -25.88 -3.97 -10.61
CA LEU A 7 -25.31 -2.61 -10.71
C LEU A 7 -25.92 -1.67 -9.64
N SER A 8 -27.22 -1.81 -9.36
CA SER A 8 -27.90 -1.04 -8.31
C SER A 8 -27.43 -1.46 -6.90
N LEU A 9 -27.14 -2.73 -6.68
CA LEU A 9 -26.62 -3.22 -5.42
C LEU A 9 -25.20 -2.72 -5.16
N LEU A 10 -24.34 -2.66 -6.19
CA LEU A 10 -23.02 -2.05 -6.12
C LEU A 10 -23.09 -0.54 -5.80
N PHE A 11 -24.11 0.17 -6.32
CA PHE A 11 -24.29 1.60 -6.09
C PHE A 11 -24.83 1.92 -4.70
N LEU A 12 -25.61 1.00 -4.09
CA LEU A 12 -26.16 1.17 -2.75
C LEU A 12 -25.11 1.03 -1.64
N CYS A 13 -24.01 0.31 -1.88
CA CYS A 13 -22.89 0.18 -0.93
C CYS A 13 -22.09 1.46 -0.72
N PHE A 14 -22.29 2.50 -1.55
CA PHE A 14 -21.58 3.77 -1.46
C PHE A 14 -22.27 4.82 -0.58
N TYR A 15 -23.44 4.54 -0.02
CA TYR A 15 -24.25 5.56 0.68
C TYR A 15 -24.12 5.59 2.20
N THR A 16 -23.27 4.76 2.81
CA THR A 16 -23.00 4.89 4.25
C THR A 16 -21.62 5.50 4.44
N ILE A 17 -21.54 6.83 4.47
CA ILE A 17 -20.31 7.56 4.81
C ILE A 17 -20.39 7.93 6.30
N PRO A 18 -19.78 7.17 7.22
CA PRO A 18 -19.52 7.66 8.56
C PRO A 18 -18.37 8.67 8.51
N SER A 19 -18.36 9.60 9.44
CA SER A 19 -17.31 10.61 9.60
C SER A 19 -16.00 9.94 10.07
N PHE A 20 -14.97 9.95 9.23
CA PHE A 20 -13.75 9.16 9.44
C PHE A 20 -12.62 9.95 10.08
N SER A 21 -12.13 9.43 11.19
CA SER A 21 -10.75 9.64 11.62
C SER A 21 -9.88 8.61 10.88
N GLN A 22 -8.98 9.06 10.01
CA GLN A 22 -8.25 8.22 9.05
C GLN A 22 -7.06 7.44 9.63
N SER A 23 -6.99 7.31 10.93
CA SER A 23 -6.04 6.45 11.64
C SER A 23 -6.70 5.17 12.16
N GLN A 24 -7.74 4.70 11.50
CA GLN A 24 -8.49 3.48 11.88
C GLN A 24 -8.99 2.75 10.65
N GLY A 25 -9.16 1.44 10.77
CA GLY A 25 -9.78 0.61 9.75
C GLY A 25 -8.82 -0.07 8.79
N PHE A 26 -9.42 -0.66 7.78
CA PHE A 26 -8.74 -1.41 6.72
C PHE A 26 -8.89 -0.67 5.39
N GLY A 27 -7.78 -0.43 4.72
CA GLY A 27 -7.74 0.18 3.39
C GLY A 27 -7.34 -0.82 2.33
N LEU A 28 -7.96 -0.73 1.16
CA LEU A 28 -7.64 -1.53 -0.01
C LEU A 28 -7.55 -0.62 -1.24
N GLY A 29 -6.58 -0.88 -2.09
CA GLY A 29 -6.35 -0.06 -3.26
C GLY A 29 -5.38 -0.65 -4.26
N ILE A 30 -4.81 0.24 -5.05
CA ILE A 30 -3.85 -0.11 -6.10
C ILE A 30 -2.56 0.69 -5.93
N ILE A 31 -1.47 0.08 -6.35
CA ILE A 31 -0.16 0.71 -6.47
C ILE A 31 0.34 0.56 -7.91
N LEU A 32 0.90 1.63 -8.44
CA LEU A 32 1.54 1.69 -9.74
C LEU A 32 3.02 2.02 -9.53
N GLY A 33 3.88 1.22 -10.12
CA GLY A 33 5.33 1.34 -10.00
C GLY A 33 6.00 -0.03 -10.04
N GLU A 34 6.95 -0.23 -9.18
CA GLU A 34 7.62 -1.52 -8.99
C GLU A 34 7.45 -2.00 -7.53
N PRO A 35 6.54 -2.94 -7.27
CA PRO A 35 5.62 -3.62 -8.21
C PRO A 35 4.37 -2.79 -8.53
N THR A 36 3.67 -3.18 -9.60
CA THR A 36 2.30 -2.74 -9.88
C THR A 36 1.32 -3.79 -9.39
N GLY A 37 0.29 -3.38 -8.65
CA GLY A 37 -0.68 -4.35 -8.13
C GLY A 37 -1.67 -3.81 -7.10
N VAL A 38 -2.01 -4.64 -6.14
CA VAL A 38 -2.94 -4.33 -5.05
C VAL A 38 -2.16 -3.92 -3.81
N SER A 39 -2.63 -2.88 -3.14
CA SER A 39 -2.12 -2.43 -1.85
C SER A 39 -3.22 -2.53 -0.80
N ALA A 40 -2.87 -2.99 0.39
CA ALA A 40 -3.77 -3.05 1.53
C ALA A 40 -3.07 -2.47 2.76
N LYS A 41 -3.81 -1.76 3.59
CA LYS A 41 -3.30 -1.14 4.82
C LYS A 41 -4.27 -1.38 5.97
N TYR A 42 -3.72 -1.75 7.13
CA TYR A 42 -4.47 -1.92 8.35
C TYR A 42 -3.85 -1.09 9.48
N TRP A 43 -4.60 -0.12 9.98
CA TRP A 43 -4.18 0.70 11.10
C TRP A 43 -4.21 -0.10 12.41
N THR A 44 -3.06 -0.23 13.06
CA THR A 44 -2.90 -0.92 14.35
C THR A 44 -3.04 0.04 15.54
N ALA A 45 -2.72 1.32 15.32
CA ALA A 45 -2.89 2.41 16.27
C ALA A 45 -3.00 3.75 15.51
N SER A 46 -3.10 4.86 16.21
CA SER A 46 -3.25 6.21 15.63
C SER A 46 -2.09 6.63 14.71
N ASN A 47 -0.91 6.05 14.88
CA ASN A 47 0.29 6.40 14.13
C ASN A 47 1.04 5.19 13.58
N THR A 48 0.51 3.98 13.74
CA THR A 48 1.14 2.75 13.23
C THR A 48 0.17 1.94 12.38
N ALA A 49 0.69 1.29 11.35
CA ALA A 49 -0.09 0.46 10.44
C ALA A 49 0.72 -0.74 9.94
N LEU A 50 0.01 -1.81 9.58
CA LEU A 50 0.52 -2.86 8.71
C LEU A 50 0.17 -2.52 7.28
N ASP A 51 1.14 -2.61 6.39
CA ASP A 51 0.97 -2.41 4.95
C ASP A 51 1.31 -3.68 4.20
N PHE A 52 0.53 -3.99 3.18
CA PHE A 52 0.69 -5.19 2.37
C PHE A 52 0.59 -4.82 0.90
N GLY A 53 1.45 -5.41 0.09
CA GLY A 53 1.37 -5.28 -1.34
C GLY A 53 1.48 -6.61 -2.03
N LEU A 54 0.61 -6.79 -3.03
CA LEU A 54 0.59 -7.92 -3.91
C LEU A 54 0.65 -7.41 -5.34
N GLY A 55 1.72 -7.68 -6.04
CA GLY A 55 1.92 -7.10 -7.35
C GLY A 55 2.66 -8.01 -8.32
N TYR A 56 2.74 -7.50 -9.52
CA TYR A 56 3.41 -8.11 -10.63
C TYR A 56 4.43 -7.13 -11.19
N SER A 57 5.66 -7.59 -11.36
CA SER A 57 6.72 -6.79 -11.95
C SER A 57 6.79 -7.06 -13.44
N PHE A 58 6.74 -5.99 -14.23
CA PHE A 58 6.86 -6.06 -15.69
C PHE A 58 8.29 -5.81 -16.17
N VAL A 59 9.17 -5.37 -15.28
CA VAL A 59 10.58 -5.08 -15.58
C VAL A 59 11.41 -6.34 -15.43
N LYS A 60 11.81 -6.96 -16.55
CA LYS A 60 12.56 -8.22 -16.63
C LYS A 60 11.90 -9.42 -15.96
N ASP A 61 11.52 -10.39 -16.76
CA ASP A 61 10.99 -11.71 -16.35
C ASP A 61 9.81 -11.65 -15.37
N SER A 62 8.66 -12.03 -15.84
CA SER A 62 7.39 -12.10 -15.11
C SER A 62 7.53 -12.54 -13.66
N ARG A 63 7.38 -11.60 -12.73
CA ARG A 63 7.66 -11.81 -11.31
C ARG A 63 6.45 -11.45 -10.46
N PHE A 64 6.09 -12.37 -9.61
CA PHE A 64 5.09 -12.14 -8.58
C PHE A 64 5.78 -11.59 -7.33
N HIS A 65 5.21 -10.55 -6.75
CA HIS A 65 5.78 -9.80 -5.64
C HIS A 65 4.78 -9.71 -4.51
N LEU A 66 5.19 -10.11 -3.32
CA LEU A 66 4.46 -9.94 -2.07
C LEU A 66 5.35 -9.22 -1.07
N HIS A 67 4.81 -8.21 -0.39
CA HIS A 67 5.50 -7.59 0.74
C HIS A 67 4.55 -7.31 1.90
N ALA A 68 5.14 -7.18 3.07
CA ALA A 68 4.47 -6.75 4.30
C ALA A 68 5.41 -5.86 5.09
N ASP A 69 4.92 -4.70 5.52
CA ASP A 69 5.66 -3.67 6.22
C ASP A 69 4.94 -3.25 7.50
N TYR A 70 5.71 -2.88 8.52
CA TYR A 70 5.20 -2.23 9.71
C TYR A 70 5.58 -0.76 9.69
N LEU A 71 4.59 0.12 9.53
CA LEU A 71 4.80 1.53 9.24
C LEU A 71 4.51 2.40 10.46
N PHE A 72 5.39 3.37 10.68
CA PHE A 72 5.24 4.47 11.62
C PHE A 72 4.92 5.75 10.85
N HIS A 73 3.88 6.48 11.26
CA HIS A 73 3.46 7.73 10.63
C HIS A 73 3.84 8.92 11.50
N VAL A 74 4.45 9.92 10.88
CA VAL A 74 4.77 11.22 11.47
C VAL A 74 3.81 12.24 10.89
N ASN A 75 2.80 12.59 11.68
CA ASN A 75 1.81 13.59 11.33
C ASN A 75 2.36 15.01 11.66
N ASN A 76 1.80 16.03 11.04
CA ASN A 76 2.14 17.43 11.28
C ASN A 76 3.61 17.79 11.02
N LEU A 77 4.29 17.03 10.17
CA LEU A 77 5.66 17.36 9.75
C LEU A 77 5.67 18.57 8.80
N PHE A 78 4.60 18.77 8.06
CA PHE A 78 4.46 19.86 7.10
C PHE A 78 3.51 20.93 7.64
N GLU A 79 3.90 22.19 7.57
CA GLU A 79 3.04 23.33 7.89
C GLU A 79 2.05 23.57 6.73
N THR A 80 1.02 22.76 6.66
CA THR A 80 -0.01 22.82 5.62
C THR A 80 -1.39 22.55 6.22
N ASN A 81 -2.41 23.06 5.57
CA ASN A 81 -3.81 22.78 5.92
C ASN A 81 -4.29 21.40 5.42
N GLU A 82 -3.42 20.68 4.69
CA GLU A 82 -3.70 19.33 4.18
C GLU A 82 -3.21 18.26 5.15
N ASN A 83 -3.88 17.11 5.14
CA ASN A 83 -3.47 15.96 5.93
C ASN A 83 -2.39 15.18 5.17
N ILE A 84 -1.16 15.61 5.33
CA ILE A 84 0.02 14.94 4.75
C ILE A 84 0.87 14.40 5.89
N ALA A 85 1.19 13.12 5.83
CA ALA A 85 2.09 12.46 6.77
C ALA A 85 3.28 11.83 6.05
N LEU A 86 4.43 11.86 6.69
CA LEU A 86 5.56 11.00 6.36
C LEU A 86 5.33 9.65 7.03
N TYR A 87 5.60 8.56 6.34
CA TYR A 87 5.66 7.24 6.97
C TYR A 87 6.96 6.52 6.63
N TYR A 88 7.35 5.62 7.50
CA TYR A 88 8.53 4.78 7.32
C TYR A 88 8.40 3.51 8.15
N GLY A 89 9.12 2.47 7.75
CA GLY A 89 9.19 1.27 8.58
C GLY A 89 9.84 0.08 7.91
N PRO A 90 10.21 -0.91 8.72
CA PRO A 90 10.78 -2.16 8.24
C PRO A 90 9.70 -3.08 7.67
N GLY A 91 10.11 -3.90 6.73
CA GLY A 91 9.27 -4.92 6.14
C GLY A 91 10.06 -6.07 5.52
N ALA A 92 9.33 -7.00 4.96
CA ALA A 92 9.85 -8.15 4.25
C ALA A 92 9.22 -8.27 2.87
N ARG A 93 9.98 -8.79 1.92
CA ARG A 93 9.55 -9.05 0.56
C ARG A 93 9.81 -10.50 0.17
N LEU A 94 8.81 -11.12 -0.45
CA LEU A 94 8.94 -12.35 -1.19
C LEU A 94 8.71 -12.06 -2.68
N ARG A 95 9.64 -12.47 -3.52
CA ARG A 95 9.53 -12.37 -4.98
C ARG A 95 9.64 -13.75 -5.58
N ILE A 96 8.62 -14.17 -6.30
CA ILE A 96 8.55 -15.46 -6.99
C ILE A 96 8.83 -15.20 -8.47
N VAL A 97 9.83 -15.87 -9.00
CA VAL A 97 10.26 -15.76 -10.39
C VAL A 97 9.96 -17.07 -11.10
N LYS A 98 9.34 -16.99 -12.28
CA LYS A 98 9.07 -18.18 -13.08
C LYS A 98 10.39 -18.69 -13.66
N ASN A 99 10.72 -19.95 -13.40
CA ASN A 99 11.94 -20.65 -13.86
C ASN A 99 13.27 -20.06 -13.30
N ASP A 100 13.22 -19.40 -12.14
CA ASP A 100 14.40 -18.89 -11.43
C ASP A 100 14.18 -19.02 -9.92
N ASP A 101 15.22 -18.79 -9.13
CA ASP A 101 15.14 -18.86 -7.68
C ASP A 101 14.26 -17.73 -7.12
N SER A 102 13.35 -18.10 -6.23
CA SER A 102 12.57 -17.13 -5.47
C SER A 102 13.48 -16.34 -4.54
N ARG A 103 13.18 -15.07 -4.35
CA ARG A 103 13.98 -14.16 -3.52
C ARG A 103 13.21 -13.74 -2.29
N LEU A 104 13.89 -13.83 -1.16
CA LEU A 104 13.43 -13.29 0.12
C LEU A 104 14.38 -12.18 0.55
N GLY A 105 13.82 -11.06 0.97
CA GLY A 105 14.61 -9.90 1.37
C GLY A 105 13.92 -9.05 2.43
N PHE A 106 14.73 -8.22 3.06
CA PHE A 106 14.26 -7.13 3.89
C PHE A 106 14.00 -5.88 3.05
N ARG A 107 13.00 -5.11 3.43
CA ARG A 107 12.75 -3.78 2.87
C ARG A 107 12.61 -2.76 3.99
N PHE A 108 12.93 -1.52 3.68
CA PHE A 108 12.63 -0.39 4.55
C PHE A 108 11.83 0.62 3.75
N ASP A 109 10.57 0.75 4.08
CA ASP A 109 9.68 1.63 3.35
C ASP A 109 9.76 3.06 3.89
N VAL A 110 9.78 4.03 2.98
CA VAL A 110 9.69 5.46 3.28
C VAL A 110 8.75 6.11 2.27
N GLY A 111 7.75 6.82 2.75
CA GLY A 111 6.77 7.41 1.86
C GLY A 111 6.04 8.61 2.43
N LEU A 112 5.27 9.23 1.57
CA LEU A 112 4.33 10.29 1.90
C LEU A 112 2.91 9.80 1.64
N VAL A 113 2.02 10.10 2.54
CA VAL A 113 0.60 9.83 2.36
C VAL A 113 -0.17 11.14 2.51
N TRP A 114 -1.00 11.43 1.52
CA TRP A 114 -1.96 12.51 1.56
C TRP A 114 -3.36 11.95 1.72
N VAL A 115 -4.06 12.52 2.65
CA VAL A 115 -5.40 12.12 3.01
C VAL A 115 -6.34 13.29 2.78
N PRO A 116 -7.05 13.35 1.64
CA PRO A 116 -7.98 14.44 1.35
C PRO A 116 -9.07 14.54 2.42
N LYS A 117 -9.39 15.76 2.83
CA LYS A 117 -10.41 16.02 3.87
C LYS A 117 -11.77 15.45 3.48
N ASN A 118 -12.45 14.84 4.44
CA ASN A 118 -13.80 14.30 4.28
C ASN A 118 -13.93 13.20 3.22
N THR A 119 -12.84 12.47 2.96
CA THR A 119 -12.86 11.34 2.04
C THR A 119 -12.25 10.10 2.70
N PRO A 120 -12.77 8.89 2.43
CA PRO A 120 -12.21 7.64 2.95
C PRO A 120 -11.08 7.11 2.05
N ILE A 121 -10.29 8.00 1.47
CA ILE A 121 -9.18 7.65 0.57
C ILE A 121 -7.86 8.19 1.09
N ASP A 122 -6.78 7.46 0.83
CA ASP A 122 -5.43 8.00 0.87
C ASP A 122 -4.77 7.90 -0.51
N VAL A 123 -3.88 8.83 -0.81
CA VAL A 123 -2.97 8.80 -1.94
C VAL A 123 -1.56 8.76 -1.37
N PHE A 124 -0.76 7.82 -1.80
CA PHE A 124 0.57 7.63 -1.25
C PHE A 124 1.64 7.52 -2.34
N PHE A 125 2.83 7.91 -1.97
CA PHE A 125 4.06 7.73 -2.73
C PHE A 125 5.09 7.08 -1.82
N GLU A 126 5.78 6.05 -2.30
CA GLU A 126 6.76 5.31 -1.52
C GLU A 126 8.03 5.01 -2.31
N ILE A 127 9.12 4.90 -1.57
CA ILE A 127 10.41 4.37 -2.02
C ILE A 127 10.88 3.37 -0.96
N ALA A 128 11.25 2.19 -1.37
CA ALA A 128 11.74 1.15 -0.49
C ALA A 128 13.08 0.58 -0.97
N PRO A 129 14.19 0.91 -0.31
CA PRO A 129 15.43 0.14 -0.43
C PRO A 129 15.21 -1.29 0.07
N LEU A 130 15.83 -2.23 -0.61
CA LEU A 130 15.66 -3.67 -0.46
C LEU A 130 17.00 -4.36 -0.40
N LEU A 131 17.12 -5.29 0.54
CA LEU A 131 18.24 -6.19 0.68
C LEU A 131 17.74 -7.63 0.56
N ASP A 132 17.88 -8.24 -0.59
CA ASP A 132 17.63 -9.67 -0.77
C ASP A 132 18.73 -10.46 -0.03
N ILE A 133 18.33 -11.51 0.66
CA ILE A 133 19.23 -12.39 1.42
C ILE A 133 19.23 -13.83 0.91
N ILE A 134 18.24 -14.21 0.14
CA ILE A 134 18.09 -15.53 -0.48
C ILE A 134 17.69 -15.33 -1.95
N PRO A 135 18.31 -16.04 -2.90
CA PRO A 135 19.39 -17.03 -2.78
C PRO A 135 20.76 -16.40 -2.56
N GLU A 136 20.94 -15.13 -2.90
CA GLU A 136 22.16 -14.37 -2.75
C GLU A 136 21.86 -12.93 -2.29
N THR A 137 22.83 -12.31 -1.66
CA THR A 137 22.69 -10.93 -1.19
C THR A 137 22.73 -9.97 -2.37
N ALA A 138 21.64 -9.21 -2.55
CA ALA A 138 21.52 -8.20 -3.59
C ALA A 138 20.77 -6.98 -3.07
N PHE A 139 21.27 -5.80 -3.44
CA PHE A 139 20.62 -4.54 -3.10
C PHE A 139 19.81 -4.01 -4.28
N SER A 140 18.60 -3.51 -4.01
CA SER A 140 17.71 -2.93 -5.01
C SER A 140 16.78 -1.90 -4.41
N PHE A 141 16.00 -1.22 -5.25
CA PHE A 141 14.96 -0.28 -4.84
C PHE A 141 13.64 -0.65 -5.48
N ASN A 142 12.56 -0.46 -4.71
CA ASN A 142 11.21 -0.39 -5.23
C ASN A 142 10.69 1.04 -5.05
N GLY A 143 9.66 1.40 -5.82
CA GLY A 143 8.97 2.66 -5.63
C GLY A 143 7.65 2.67 -6.37
N GLY A 144 6.69 3.40 -5.83
CA GLY A 144 5.37 3.45 -6.40
C GLY A 144 4.54 4.63 -5.92
N ILE A 145 3.45 4.85 -6.63
CA ILE A 145 2.37 5.74 -6.25
C ILE A 145 1.07 4.94 -6.22
N GLY A 146 0.23 5.17 -5.23
CA GLY A 146 -1.01 4.43 -5.12
C GLY A 146 -2.14 5.22 -4.48
N VAL A 147 -3.29 4.59 -4.51
CA VAL A 147 -4.51 5.09 -3.88
C VAL A 147 -5.22 3.93 -3.20
N ARG A 148 -5.73 4.18 -1.99
CA ARG A 148 -6.51 3.21 -1.21
C ARG A 148 -7.82 3.82 -0.74
N PHE A 149 -8.83 2.98 -0.65
CA PHE A 149 -10.12 3.28 -0.04
C PHE A 149 -10.21 2.57 1.31
N PHE A 150 -10.61 3.28 2.37
CA PHE A 150 -10.73 2.75 3.72
C PHE A 150 -12.17 2.35 4.03
N PHE A 151 -12.31 1.17 4.58
CA PHE A 151 -13.56 0.60 5.08
C PHE A 151 -13.53 0.67 6.62
N ASN A 152 -14.60 1.17 7.20
CA ASN A 152 -14.81 1.22 8.67
C ASN A 152 -15.96 0.31 9.06
#